data_d0dd8d3105a199b51efcbd1c9fbaa28d
#
_entry.id   d0dd8d3105a199b51efcbd1c9fbaa28d
#
_cell.length_a   1.000
_cell.length_b   1.000
_cell.length_c   1.000
_cell.angle_alpha   90.00
_cell.angle_beta   90.00
_cell.angle_gamma   90.00
#
_symmetry.space_group_name_H-M   'P 1'
#
loop_
_entity.id
_entity.type
_entity.pdbx_description
1 polymer ?
#
loop_
_entity_poly.entity_id
_entity_poly.type
_entity_poly.pdbx_seq_one_letter_code
_entity_poly.pdbx_strand_id
1 'polypeptide(L)'
;MTGWLPSFARLVTVTLLVVLSIFVALRVAAPYLISTGLVRSGIEDALSKWAGYRAEIAGKPVIEFWPTPRIILSKISVRQKDDGAKLLGTVESLSAEFSLIDAIRGRASFHEFHLLRPNLLLTRESSGVIDWTNEGLLAKAIANAREEGGREVLDKKLDAAIGAITVEDGTVNVADVASGRTFRFDGVTADVSWRKLSSPITAVLIARTSGQDLKLDFSSRSPLLIFGGKSAEMTASLTSGLLTARFQGVANISHLFDLSGNMALSIPDMPALLTWVDRSLPGIATLRTFSLETDVASVPNGFRFDNVNMSMNGSNARGAMDVAFPPGKRAKLGGTLAFDQMNFRSLFDAFILRLAAGEADGPPDGGLLQKLDLDLRLSAKQALVEPFTLSDVGASIIVSSNEAKFDIGDSQFEGGELSAHLEAMRGDFDGGGRLQLSIRGADFAGLIERLQLQGPLPLATGSLDMSVKTSMPLWKAGASDVTGRIAFRARSGSLPGFDAEAVREEAARADFFPLNSVSHRAFAFDNFDITADLADGAATIHGARIEGPQQTLILSGVIPYRSSGLALSGTIEATDPTVSPSLPPLPFFVGGAWPEPVISPAPVTQQGSTK
;
A
#
# COMPACT_ATOMS: atom_id res chain seq x y z
N MET A 1 36.59 16.48 85.21
CA MET A 1 36.50 16.54 83.76
C MET A 1 35.03 16.56 83.31
N THR A 2 34.29 17.60 83.59
CA THR A 2 32.85 17.72 83.32
C THR A 2 32.47 19.19 83.10
N GLY A 3 32.98 19.84 82.10
CA GLY A 3 32.68 21.26 81.87
C GLY A 3 32.52 21.71 80.42
N TRP A 4 32.68 20.84 79.38
CA TRP A 4 32.71 21.26 77.98
C TRP A 4 31.48 20.84 77.12
N LEU A 5 30.71 19.91 77.55
CA LEU A 5 29.50 19.46 76.89
C LEU A 5 28.37 20.49 76.76
N PRO A 6 28.09 21.34 77.83
CA PRO A 6 26.96 22.27 77.71
C PRO A 6 27.23 23.47 76.80
N SER A 7 28.47 23.89 76.57
CA SER A 7 28.81 25.01 75.67
C SER A 7 28.80 24.60 74.20
N PHE A 8 29.23 23.38 73.87
CA PHE A 8 29.18 22.87 72.55
C PHE A 8 27.73 22.63 72.08
N ALA A 9 26.89 22.07 72.91
CA ALA A 9 25.47 21.89 72.62
C ALA A 9 24.75 23.22 72.40
N ARG A 10 25.06 24.28 73.23
CA ARG A 10 24.53 25.63 73.04
C ARG A 10 25.01 26.25 71.67
N LEU A 11 26.28 26.08 71.33
CA LEU A 11 26.81 26.59 70.05
C LEU A 11 26.12 25.92 68.89
N VAL A 12 25.94 24.60 68.92
CA VAL A 12 25.23 23.84 67.84
C VAL A 12 23.77 24.29 67.79
N THR A 13 23.07 24.46 68.88
CA THR A 13 21.68 24.92 68.94
C THR A 13 21.52 26.34 68.37
N VAL A 14 22.43 27.25 68.75
CA VAL A 14 22.42 28.64 68.23
C VAL A 14 22.72 28.67 66.73
N THR A 15 23.68 27.88 66.27
CA THR A 15 23.99 27.77 64.83
C THR A 15 22.78 27.22 64.06
N LEU A 16 22.14 26.21 64.62
CA LEU A 16 20.94 25.60 63.97
C LEU A 16 19.75 26.57 63.93
N LEU A 17 19.55 27.36 65.04
CA LEU A 17 18.55 28.43 65.09
C LEU A 17 18.85 29.57 64.12
N VAL A 18 20.09 29.99 63.96
CA VAL A 18 20.51 31.01 62.99
C VAL A 18 20.30 30.51 61.56
N VAL A 19 20.69 29.27 61.24
CA VAL A 19 20.46 28.65 59.96
C VAL A 19 18.97 28.54 59.67
N LEU A 20 18.17 28.10 60.61
CA LEU A 20 16.71 28.02 60.50
C LEU A 20 16.08 29.41 60.31
N SER A 21 16.55 30.43 61.06
CA SER A 21 16.07 31.82 60.92
C SER A 21 16.42 32.42 59.57
N ILE A 22 17.61 32.18 59.07
CA ILE A 22 18.03 32.59 57.71
C ILE A 22 17.16 31.86 56.66
N PHE A 23 16.91 30.57 56.85
CA PHE A 23 16.06 29.78 55.96
C PHE A 23 14.62 30.31 55.92
N VAL A 24 14.02 30.58 57.08
CA VAL A 24 12.67 31.16 57.21
C VAL A 24 12.62 32.57 56.63
N ALA A 25 13.61 33.42 56.91
CA ALA A 25 13.71 34.77 56.39
C ALA A 25 13.83 34.78 54.84
N LEU A 26 14.65 33.90 54.28
CA LEU A 26 14.76 33.70 52.84
C LEU A 26 13.41 33.23 52.22
N ARG A 27 12.74 32.32 52.89
CA ARG A 27 11.45 31.81 52.40
C ARG A 27 10.34 32.85 52.43
N VAL A 28 10.32 33.73 53.40
CA VAL A 28 9.33 34.82 53.53
C VAL A 28 9.67 36.00 52.61
N ALA A 29 10.96 36.33 52.46
CA ALA A 29 11.40 37.46 51.65
C ALA A 29 11.46 37.15 50.13
N ALA A 30 11.73 35.90 49.77
CA ALA A 30 11.88 35.49 48.35
C ALA A 30 10.67 35.87 47.47
N PRO A 31 9.41 35.63 47.85
CA PRO A 31 8.26 36.03 47.04
C PRO A 31 8.18 37.54 46.76
N TYR A 32 8.62 38.35 47.73
CA TYR A 32 8.61 39.80 47.58
C TYR A 32 9.75 40.35 46.72
N LEU A 33 10.93 39.75 46.80
CA LEU A 33 12.08 40.14 45.99
C LEU A 33 11.89 39.78 44.50
N ILE A 34 11.20 38.67 44.22
CA ILE A 34 11.04 38.14 42.85
C ILE A 34 9.83 38.75 42.13
N SER A 35 8.91 39.34 42.83
CA SER A 35 7.76 40.04 42.25
C SER A 35 8.12 41.37 41.59
N THR A 36 9.37 41.82 41.66
CA THR A 36 9.84 43.04 41.03
C THR A 36 9.91 42.90 39.51
N GLY A 37 9.52 43.93 38.74
CA GLY A 37 9.53 43.91 37.28
C GLY A 37 10.93 43.61 36.69
N LEU A 38 11.99 43.94 37.43
CA LEU A 38 13.40 43.66 37.05
C LEU A 38 13.71 42.15 37.01
N VAL A 39 13.19 41.35 37.93
CA VAL A 39 13.40 39.90 37.91
C VAL A 39 12.60 39.24 36.78
N ARG A 40 11.37 39.71 36.55
CA ARG A 40 10.53 39.22 35.43
C ARG A 40 11.22 39.46 34.10
N SER A 41 11.67 40.71 33.82
CA SER A 41 12.34 41.05 32.57
C SER A 41 13.65 40.27 32.37
N GLY A 42 14.40 40.01 33.46
CA GLY A 42 15.60 39.19 33.42
C GLY A 42 15.30 37.72 33.03
N ILE A 43 14.18 37.17 33.52
CA ILE A 43 13.74 35.81 33.14
C ILE A 43 13.22 35.76 31.72
N GLU A 44 12.42 36.76 31.30
CA GLU A 44 11.92 36.88 29.91
C GLU A 44 13.09 37.00 28.91
N ASP A 45 14.11 37.78 29.23
CA ASP A 45 15.33 37.91 28.45
C ASP A 45 16.13 36.59 28.40
N ALA A 46 16.25 35.87 29.51
CA ALA A 46 16.96 34.60 29.57
C ALA A 46 16.24 33.54 28.74
N LEU A 47 14.91 33.43 28.87
CA LEU A 47 14.06 32.53 28.07
C LEU A 47 14.13 32.89 26.57
N SER A 48 14.05 34.18 26.26
CA SER A 48 14.12 34.68 24.87
C SER A 48 15.49 34.40 24.24
N LYS A 49 16.58 34.53 24.98
CA LYS A 49 17.92 34.18 24.51
C LYS A 49 18.11 32.70 24.31
N TRP A 50 17.53 31.89 25.18
CA TRP A 50 17.62 30.44 25.09
C TRP A 50 16.77 29.90 23.93
N ALA A 51 15.51 30.31 23.85
CA ALA A 51 14.56 29.86 22.84
C ALA A 51 14.72 30.58 21.48
N GLY A 52 15.25 31.80 21.45
CA GLY A 52 15.35 32.63 20.26
C GLY A 52 14.05 33.36 19.88
N TYR A 53 12.99 33.20 20.67
CA TYR A 53 11.69 33.82 20.50
C TYR A 53 11.44 34.87 21.58
N ARG A 54 10.48 35.74 21.38
CA ARG A 54 10.03 36.68 22.41
C ARG A 54 9.07 35.95 23.35
N ALA A 55 9.53 35.71 24.58
CA ALA A 55 8.71 35.15 25.66
C ALA A 55 8.15 36.28 26.52
N GLU A 56 6.85 36.29 26.75
CA GLU A 56 6.16 37.24 27.63
C GLU A 56 5.48 36.44 28.76
N ILE A 57 5.70 36.85 30.02
CA ILE A 57 5.17 36.20 31.21
C ILE A 57 4.13 37.12 31.83
N ALA A 58 2.84 36.78 31.76
CA ALA A 58 1.77 37.59 32.32
C ALA A 58 1.57 37.30 33.83
N GLY A 59 1.87 36.08 34.28
CA GLY A 59 1.78 35.70 35.69
C GLY A 59 2.93 36.24 36.54
N LYS A 60 2.78 36.20 37.87
CA LYS A 60 3.87 36.52 38.79
C LYS A 60 4.77 35.29 38.92
N PRO A 61 6.10 35.38 38.68
CA PRO A 61 7.02 34.28 38.94
C PRO A 61 6.97 33.88 40.41
N VAL A 62 6.97 32.56 40.67
CA VAL A 62 7.02 31.98 42.02
C VAL A 62 8.28 31.12 42.10
N ILE A 63 9.09 31.32 43.17
CA ILE A 63 10.23 30.46 43.43
C ILE A 63 9.91 29.61 44.65
N GLU A 64 10.12 28.31 44.53
CA GLU A 64 10.08 27.33 45.59
C GLU A 64 11.50 26.81 45.82
N PHE A 65 11.88 26.69 47.10
CA PHE A 65 13.24 26.25 47.46
C PHE A 65 13.29 24.81 47.98
N TRP A 66 12.14 24.21 48.22
CA TRP A 66 12.05 22.86 48.77
C TRP A 66 11.05 22.01 47.98
N PRO A 67 11.32 20.72 47.68
CA PRO A 67 12.54 19.94 47.99
C PRO A 67 13.76 20.35 47.15
N THR A 68 13.57 20.80 45.94
CA THR A 68 14.60 21.35 45.05
C THR A 68 14.25 22.79 44.66
N PRO A 69 15.27 23.68 44.50
CA PRO A 69 15.02 25.05 44.04
C PRO A 69 14.40 25.02 42.63
N ARG A 70 13.19 25.54 42.50
CA ARG A 70 12.48 25.63 41.21
C ARG A 70 11.77 26.96 41.05
N ILE A 71 11.68 27.39 39.79
CA ILE A 71 10.89 28.55 39.41
C ILE A 71 9.60 28.07 38.73
N ILE A 72 8.49 28.71 39.01
CA ILE A 72 7.21 28.49 38.39
C ILE A 72 6.77 29.77 37.72
N LEU A 73 6.58 29.70 36.38
CA LEU A 73 6.12 30.78 35.53
C LEU A 73 4.73 30.43 35.04
N SER A 74 3.80 31.37 35.06
CA SER A 74 2.44 31.13 34.60
C SER A 74 2.00 32.11 33.53
N LYS A 75 1.09 31.67 32.64
CA LYS A 75 0.56 32.46 31.54
C LYS A 75 1.66 32.99 30.62
N ILE A 76 2.45 32.07 30.07
CA ILE A 76 3.54 32.40 29.17
C ILE A 76 3.00 32.41 27.74
N SER A 77 3.35 33.45 26.95
CA SER A 77 3.13 33.49 25.50
C SER A 77 4.48 33.60 24.79
N VAL A 78 4.59 32.85 23.68
CA VAL A 78 5.77 32.83 22.83
C VAL A 78 5.39 33.43 21.47
N ARG A 79 6.13 34.46 21.05
CA ARG A 79 5.89 35.17 19.79
C ARG A 79 7.14 35.20 18.92
N GLN A 80 6.95 35.34 17.62
CA GLN A 80 8.06 35.52 16.68
C GLN A 80 8.75 36.85 16.92
N LYS A 81 10.07 36.89 16.79
CA LYS A 81 10.89 38.05 17.14
C LYS A 81 10.78 39.18 16.12
N ASP A 82 10.74 38.85 14.85
CA ASP A 82 10.79 39.81 13.73
C ASP A 82 9.39 40.31 13.33
N ASP A 83 8.37 39.50 13.53
CA ASP A 83 6.98 39.82 13.22
C ASP A 83 6.14 39.85 14.52
N GLY A 84 6.49 40.77 15.42
CA GLY A 84 6.05 40.85 16.83
C GLY A 84 4.58 40.61 17.15
N ALA A 85 3.75 40.31 16.14
CA ALA A 85 2.35 39.98 16.25
C ALA A 85 2.08 38.46 16.21
N LYS A 86 2.89 37.61 15.54
CA LYS A 86 2.57 36.20 15.35
C LYS A 86 2.77 35.40 16.63
N LEU A 87 1.66 34.89 17.17
CA LEU A 87 1.68 33.97 18.30
C LEU A 87 2.11 32.57 17.85
N LEU A 88 3.17 32.02 18.45
CA LEU A 88 3.65 30.68 18.16
C LEU A 88 3.14 29.65 19.18
N GLY A 89 2.82 30.11 20.38
CA GLY A 89 2.26 29.23 21.39
C GLY A 89 2.01 29.93 22.73
N THR A 90 1.30 29.21 23.59
CA THR A 90 1.06 29.62 24.98
C THR A 90 1.33 28.44 25.89
N VAL A 91 1.73 28.70 27.14
CA VAL A 91 1.89 27.70 28.18
C VAL A 91 1.21 28.20 29.43
N GLU A 92 0.33 27.39 30.02
CA GLU A 92 -0.37 27.77 31.24
C GLU A 92 0.60 27.90 32.39
N SER A 93 1.48 26.90 32.57
CA SER A 93 2.53 26.91 33.58
C SER A 93 3.77 26.20 33.07
N LEU A 94 4.94 26.78 33.34
CA LEU A 94 6.25 26.20 33.15
C LEU A 94 6.98 26.20 34.48
N SER A 95 7.36 25.03 34.95
CA SER A 95 8.31 24.94 36.08
C SER A 95 9.65 24.42 35.59
N ALA A 96 10.72 24.93 36.17
CA ALA A 96 12.09 24.51 35.92
C ALA A 96 12.91 24.52 37.21
N GLU A 97 13.72 23.50 37.41
CA GLU A 97 14.67 23.46 38.50
C GLU A 97 15.91 24.27 38.17
N PHE A 98 16.58 24.77 39.19
CA PHE A 98 17.84 25.53 39.04
C PHE A 98 18.79 25.27 40.19
N SER A 99 20.10 25.46 39.92
CA SER A 99 21.13 25.40 40.97
C SER A 99 21.18 26.72 41.74
N LEU A 100 20.89 26.67 43.05
CA LEU A 100 20.94 27.85 43.89
C LEU A 100 22.37 28.44 43.97
N ILE A 101 23.40 27.58 43.98
CA ILE A 101 24.80 28.00 44.02
C ILE A 101 25.19 28.76 42.74
N ASP A 102 24.74 28.27 41.57
CA ASP A 102 25.02 28.92 40.29
C ASP A 102 24.21 30.21 40.12
N ALA A 103 22.98 30.24 40.66
CA ALA A 103 22.17 31.45 40.70
C ALA A 103 22.80 32.56 41.53
N ILE A 104 23.33 32.25 42.72
CA ILE A 104 24.08 33.21 43.56
C ILE A 104 25.32 33.72 42.84
N ARG A 105 25.96 32.89 42.01
CA ARG A 105 27.12 33.28 41.19
C ARG A 105 26.76 34.04 39.93
N GLY A 106 25.49 34.36 39.69
CA GLY A 106 25.00 35.05 38.49
C GLY A 106 24.98 34.20 37.24
N ARG A 107 24.96 32.85 37.37
CA ARG A 107 24.97 31.88 36.27
C ARG A 107 23.83 30.89 36.40
N ALA A 108 22.60 31.36 36.63
CA ALA A 108 21.46 30.48 36.75
C ALA A 108 21.31 29.58 35.50
N SER A 109 21.44 28.28 35.71
CA SER A 109 21.14 27.26 34.68
C SER A 109 19.87 26.54 35.09
N PHE A 110 18.91 26.49 34.16
CA PHE A 110 17.61 25.81 34.38
C PHE A 110 17.67 24.41 33.75
N HIS A 111 17.04 23.45 34.42
CA HIS A 111 16.92 22.06 33.99
C HIS A 111 15.63 21.46 34.58
N GLU A 112 15.29 20.22 34.16
CA GLU A 112 14.06 19.54 34.62
C GLU A 112 12.80 20.40 34.34
N PHE A 113 12.46 20.55 33.10
CA PHE A 113 11.34 21.39 32.65
C PHE A 113 10.02 20.61 32.72
N HIS A 114 9.00 21.21 33.31
CA HIS A 114 7.65 20.68 33.31
C HIS A 114 6.68 21.72 32.75
N LEU A 115 6.00 21.38 31.65
CA LEU A 115 5.06 22.24 30.95
C LEU A 115 3.63 21.71 31.13
N LEU A 116 2.78 22.54 31.69
CA LEU A 116 1.36 22.25 31.86
C LEU A 116 0.55 22.97 30.82
N ARG A 117 -0.26 22.24 30.08
CA ARG A 117 -1.16 22.71 29.03
C ARG A 117 -0.49 23.67 28.03
N PRO A 118 0.64 23.28 27.43
CA PRO A 118 1.17 24.05 26.31
C PRO A 118 0.24 23.93 25.11
N ASN A 119 0.01 25.07 24.42
CA ASN A 119 -0.69 25.11 23.15
C ASN A 119 0.25 25.66 22.09
N LEU A 120 0.68 24.80 21.17
CA LEU A 120 1.64 25.12 20.12
C LEU A 120 0.92 25.32 18.78
N LEU A 121 1.28 26.38 18.06
CA LEU A 121 0.78 26.72 16.75
C LEU A 121 1.93 26.63 15.75
N LEU A 122 1.95 25.58 14.93
CA LEU A 122 2.95 25.33 13.92
C LEU A 122 2.38 25.60 12.54
N THR A 123 3.08 26.33 11.70
CA THR A 123 2.72 26.49 10.28
C THR A 123 3.83 25.86 9.44
N ARG A 124 3.46 24.91 8.60
CA ARG A 124 4.33 24.34 7.57
C ARG A 124 4.08 25.09 6.26
N GLU A 125 5.07 25.84 5.80
CA GLU A 125 5.01 26.56 4.55
C GLU A 125 5.05 25.65 3.32
N SER A 126 4.72 26.18 2.16
CA SER A 126 4.75 25.43 0.89
C SER A 126 6.16 24.91 0.54
N SER A 127 7.19 25.53 1.06
CA SER A 127 8.59 25.09 1.00
C SER A 127 8.89 23.85 1.85
N GLY A 128 7.96 23.45 2.73
CA GLY A 128 8.15 22.39 3.72
C GLY A 128 8.80 22.86 5.03
N VAL A 129 9.23 24.11 5.11
CA VAL A 129 9.81 24.70 6.32
C VAL A 129 8.72 25.00 7.34
N ILE A 130 9.01 24.69 8.62
CA ILE A 130 8.12 25.04 9.73
C ILE A 130 8.51 26.44 10.22
N ASP A 131 7.52 27.29 10.51
CA ASP A 131 7.70 28.69 10.89
C ASP A 131 8.33 28.92 12.29
N TRP A 132 8.79 27.86 12.93
CA TRP A 132 9.53 27.87 14.18
C TRP A 132 11.06 27.96 13.93
N THR A 133 11.50 28.92 13.14
CA THR A 133 12.91 29.26 13.01
C THR A 133 13.34 30.06 14.23
N ASN A 134 14.36 29.60 14.95
CA ASN A 134 14.86 30.30 16.12
C ASN A 134 16.32 30.72 15.92
N GLU A 135 16.73 31.79 16.61
CA GLU A 135 18.09 32.28 16.69
C GLU A 135 18.71 32.08 18.08
N GLY A 136 18.07 31.25 18.92
CA GLY A 136 18.47 31.01 20.29
C GLY A 136 19.70 30.12 20.47
N LEU A 137 19.97 29.77 21.72
CA LEU A 137 21.08 28.89 22.08
C LEU A 137 20.97 27.52 21.38
N LEU A 138 19.77 26.97 21.31
CA LEU A 138 19.52 25.69 20.63
C LEU A 138 19.88 25.75 19.15
N ALA A 139 19.47 26.81 18.44
CA ALA A 139 19.83 26.99 17.03
C ALA A 139 21.34 27.14 16.83
N LYS A 140 22.01 27.87 17.72
CA LYS A 140 23.46 27.99 17.70
C LYS A 140 24.16 26.67 17.99
N ALA A 141 23.65 25.88 18.92
CA ALA A 141 24.17 24.55 19.20
C ALA A 141 23.99 23.62 17.99
N ILE A 142 22.82 23.62 17.37
CA ILE A 142 22.53 22.86 16.15
C ILE A 142 23.50 23.24 15.01
N ALA A 143 23.69 24.55 14.76
CA ALA A 143 24.58 25.04 13.69
C ALA A 143 26.06 24.69 13.94
N ASN A 144 26.46 24.58 15.21
CA ASN A 144 27.86 24.27 15.59
C ASN A 144 28.11 22.78 15.85
N ALA A 145 27.08 21.96 15.90
CA ALA A 145 27.22 20.51 16.09
C ALA A 145 27.98 19.88 14.92
N ARG A 146 28.99 19.05 15.22
CA ARG A 146 29.83 18.35 14.26
C ARG A 146 29.92 16.88 14.63
N GLU A 147 30.21 16.07 13.64
CA GLU A 147 30.53 14.67 13.85
C GLU A 147 32.05 14.49 13.82
N GLU A 148 32.62 13.94 14.88
CA GLU A 148 34.04 13.59 14.98
C GLU A 148 34.15 12.17 15.57
N GLY A 149 34.74 11.26 14.79
CA GLY A 149 34.94 9.88 15.22
C GLY A 149 33.63 9.11 15.55
N GLY A 150 32.55 9.36 14.83
CA GLY A 150 31.24 8.71 15.04
C GLY A 150 30.48 9.24 16.26
N ARG A 151 30.86 10.38 16.81
CA ARG A 151 30.21 11.04 17.95
C ARG A 151 29.90 12.49 17.64
N GLU A 152 28.81 12.96 18.23
CA GLU A 152 28.45 14.37 18.20
C GLU A 152 29.39 15.16 19.14
N VAL A 153 29.98 16.21 18.60
CA VAL A 153 30.85 17.15 19.34
C VAL A 153 30.26 18.54 19.27
N LEU A 154 30.18 19.20 20.42
CA LEU A 154 29.67 20.55 20.60
C LEU A 154 30.65 21.39 21.42
N ASP A 155 30.75 22.69 21.13
CA ASP A 155 31.51 23.61 21.98
C ASP A 155 30.95 23.60 23.41
N LYS A 156 31.81 23.44 24.42
CA LYS A 156 31.43 23.41 25.84
C LYS A 156 30.60 24.62 26.28
N LYS A 157 30.78 25.78 25.63
CA LYS A 157 30.01 27.01 25.93
C LYS A 157 28.57 26.93 25.45
N LEU A 158 28.27 26.07 24.46
CA LEU A 158 26.93 25.84 23.90
C LEU A 158 26.26 24.61 24.50
N ASP A 159 27.00 23.74 25.19
CA ASP A 159 26.51 22.47 25.75
C ASP A 159 25.72 22.69 27.05
N ALA A 160 24.51 23.23 26.91
CA ALA A 160 23.62 23.49 28.04
C ALA A 160 23.03 22.19 28.59
N ALA A 161 22.88 22.15 29.93
CA ALA A 161 22.11 21.11 30.60
C ALA A 161 20.61 21.35 30.32
N ILE A 162 19.87 20.28 30.06
CA ILE A 162 18.41 20.29 29.88
C ILE A 162 17.73 19.41 30.92
N GLY A 163 18.16 18.16 31.11
CA GLY A 163 17.56 17.19 32.00
C GLY A 163 16.35 16.48 31.41
N ALA A 164 15.25 16.42 32.17
CA ALA A 164 13.98 15.93 31.68
C ALA A 164 13.08 17.09 31.21
N ILE A 165 12.25 16.83 30.20
CA ILE A 165 11.17 17.72 29.79
C ILE A 165 9.89 16.89 29.85
N THR A 166 8.97 17.27 30.74
CA THR A 166 7.66 16.65 30.86
C THR A 166 6.60 17.61 30.36
N VAL A 167 5.71 17.12 29.53
CA VAL A 167 4.55 17.87 29.02
C VAL A 167 3.28 17.17 29.50
N GLU A 168 2.36 17.93 30.06
CA GLU A 168 1.06 17.45 30.50
C GLU A 168 -0.07 18.23 29.80
N ASP A 169 -1.03 17.46 29.25
CA ASP A 169 -2.27 17.96 28.64
C ASP A 169 -2.07 19.07 27.59
N GLY A 170 -1.05 18.91 26.74
CA GLY A 170 -0.73 19.86 25.69
C GLY A 170 -1.68 19.77 24.49
N THR A 171 -1.65 20.82 23.67
CA THR A 171 -2.31 20.86 22.35
C THR A 171 -1.31 21.32 21.30
N VAL A 172 -1.25 20.63 20.16
CA VAL A 172 -0.42 21.02 19.01
C VAL A 172 -1.31 21.15 17.78
N ASN A 173 -1.30 22.34 17.18
CA ASN A 173 -2.01 22.63 15.93
C ASN A 173 -0.98 22.82 14.83
N VAL A 174 -1.09 22.05 13.75
CA VAL A 174 -0.20 22.12 12.58
C VAL A 174 -1.01 22.54 11.38
N ALA A 175 -0.81 23.75 10.89
CA ALA A 175 -1.38 24.22 9.63
C ALA A 175 -0.40 23.94 8.49
N ASP A 176 -0.79 23.14 7.51
CA ASP A 176 -0.01 22.85 6.30
C ASP A 176 -0.54 23.71 5.14
N VAL A 177 0.22 24.72 4.77
CA VAL A 177 -0.15 25.68 3.71
C VAL A 177 -0.22 24.99 2.34
N ALA A 178 0.64 24.01 2.08
CA ALA A 178 0.69 23.33 0.79
C ALA A 178 -0.55 22.48 0.52
N SER A 179 -1.09 21.83 1.55
CA SER A 179 -2.31 21.01 1.44
C SER A 179 -3.58 21.73 1.86
N GLY A 180 -3.48 22.93 2.47
CA GLY A 180 -4.61 23.66 3.05
C GLY A 180 -5.24 22.97 4.28
N ARG A 181 -4.57 21.97 4.86
CA ARG A 181 -5.07 21.17 5.98
C ARG A 181 -4.54 21.66 7.32
N THR A 182 -5.35 21.49 8.35
CA THR A 182 -4.94 21.71 9.74
C THR A 182 -5.06 20.39 10.50
N PHE A 183 -3.97 19.99 11.14
CA PHE A 183 -3.92 18.82 12.02
C PHE A 183 -3.90 19.29 13.47
N ARG A 184 -4.75 18.70 14.30
CA ARG A 184 -4.83 18.99 15.72
C ARG A 184 -4.52 17.75 16.53
N PHE A 185 -3.61 17.90 17.47
CA PHE A 185 -3.22 16.88 18.44
C PHE A 185 -3.60 17.38 19.82
N ASP A 186 -4.51 16.68 20.47
CA ASP A 186 -5.02 17.01 21.82
C ASP A 186 -4.45 16.04 22.87
N GLY A 187 -4.47 16.46 24.14
CA GLY A 187 -4.02 15.65 25.25
C GLY A 187 -2.57 15.20 25.12
N VAL A 188 -1.73 16.07 24.55
CA VAL A 188 -0.31 15.75 24.33
C VAL A 188 0.39 15.60 25.66
N THR A 189 0.91 14.39 25.92
CA THR A 189 1.85 14.12 27.00
C THR A 189 3.18 13.74 26.40
N ALA A 190 4.27 14.26 26.99
CA ALA A 190 5.61 13.93 26.53
C ALA A 190 6.56 13.79 27.72
N ASP A 191 7.36 12.74 27.67
CA ASP A 191 8.49 12.52 28.57
C ASP A 191 9.75 12.47 27.73
N VAL A 192 10.58 13.51 27.85
CA VAL A 192 11.84 13.64 27.11
C VAL A 192 12.99 13.63 28.09
N SER A 193 13.92 12.71 27.93
CA SER A 193 15.19 12.69 28.67
C SER A 193 16.31 13.15 27.77
N TRP A 194 16.86 14.33 28.06
CA TRP A 194 17.96 14.95 27.32
C TRP A 194 18.91 15.69 28.26
N ARG A 195 19.82 14.94 28.84
CA ARG A 195 20.67 15.44 29.92
C ARG A 195 21.40 16.75 29.54
N LYS A 196 21.97 16.80 28.37
CA LYS A 196 22.64 17.96 27.78
C LYS A 196 22.42 17.97 26.28
N LEU A 197 22.64 19.12 25.66
CA LEU A 197 22.49 19.26 24.21
C LEU A 197 23.32 18.25 23.40
N SER A 198 24.55 17.93 23.85
CA SER A 198 25.44 16.92 23.22
C SER A 198 25.19 15.48 23.66
N SER A 199 24.20 15.22 24.51
CA SER A 199 23.91 13.88 25.02
C SER A 199 22.83 13.18 24.17
N PRO A 200 22.78 11.84 24.22
CA PRO A 200 21.65 11.11 23.64
C PRO A 200 20.30 11.62 24.17
N ILE A 201 19.31 11.61 23.31
CA ILE A 201 17.92 11.94 23.62
C ILE A 201 17.05 10.69 23.56
N THR A 202 16.10 10.60 24.47
CA THR A 202 14.96 9.67 24.39
C THR A 202 13.69 10.46 24.63
N ALA A 203 12.64 10.17 23.87
CA ALA A 203 11.35 10.83 23.99
C ALA A 203 10.22 9.82 23.81
N VAL A 204 9.23 9.91 24.67
CA VAL A 204 7.95 9.23 24.54
C VAL A 204 6.87 10.28 24.47
N LEU A 205 6.11 10.29 23.38
CA LEU A 205 5.01 11.23 23.17
C LEU A 205 3.72 10.45 23.00
N ILE A 206 2.66 10.90 23.64
CA ILE A 206 1.30 10.38 23.45
C ILE A 206 0.43 11.56 23.09
N ALA A 207 -0.43 11.38 22.09
CA ALA A 207 -1.35 12.41 21.64
C ALA A 207 -2.60 11.78 21.03
N ARG A 208 -3.68 12.53 20.96
CA ARG A 208 -4.91 12.12 20.28
C ARG A 208 -5.17 13.02 19.08
N THR A 209 -5.43 12.42 17.92
CA THR A 209 -5.83 13.16 16.71
C THR A 209 -6.93 12.42 15.96
N SER A 210 -7.97 13.14 15.55
CA SER A 210 -9.13 12.58 14.83
C SER A 210 -9.69 11.28 15.47
N GLY A 211 -9.76 11.25 16.82
CA GLY A 211 -10.30 10.13 17.57
C GLY A 211 -9.35 8.94 17.80
N GLN A 212 -8.11 9.01 17.33
CA GLN A 212 -7.10 7.96 17.50
C GLN A 212 -6.00 8.40 18.49
N ASP A 213 -5.64 7.50 19.39
CA ASP A 213 -4.48 7.67 20.24
C ASP A 213 -3.21 7.25 19.50
N LEU A 214 -2.22 8.13 19.49
CA LEU A 214 -0.91 7.93 18.90
C LEU A 214 0.15 7.90 19.98
N LYS A 215 1.05 6.94 19.94
CA LYS A 215 2.24 6.89 20.77
C LYS A 215 3.48 6.90 19.87
N LEU A 216 4.38 7.86 20.09
CA LEU A 216 5.67 7.96 19.42
C LEU A 216 6.78 7.76 20.45
N ASP A 217 7.57 6.70 20.28
CA ASP A 217 8.83 6.49 20.98
C ASP A 217 9.98 6.90 20.04
N PHE A 218 10.87 7.76 20.48
CA PHE A 218 11.99 8.28 19.71
C PHE A 218 13.28 8.23 20.51
N SER A 219 14.38 7.87 19.87
CA SER A 219 15.71 7.99 20.45
C SER A 219 16.78 8.29 19.43
N SER A 220 17.81 9.06 19.81
CA SER A 220 19.00 9.29 19.01
C SER A 220 20.22 9.49 19.90
N ARG A 221 21.39 9.04 19.41
CA ARG A 221 22.68 9.29 20.05
C ARG A 221 23.23 10.68 19.72
N SER A 222 22.79 11.27 18.62
CA SER A 222 23.32 12.53 18.08
C SER A 222 22.17 13.46 17.65
N PRO A 223 21.35 13.94 18.62
CA PRO A 223 20.12 14.66 18.31
C PRO A 223 20.35 15.99 17.58
N LEU A 224 21.43 16.73 17.90
CA LEU A 224 21.70 18.00 17.25
C LEU A 224 22.07 17.84 15.78
N LEU A 225 22.71 16.73 15.38
CA LEU A 225 22.98 16.43 13.97
C LEU A 225 21.67 16.24 13.22
N ILE A 226 20.74 15.45 13.78
CA ILE A 226 19.40 15.24 13.20
C ILE A 226 18.66 16.57 13.05
N PHE A 227 18.57 17.35 14.12
CA PHE A 227 17.88 18.66 14.10
C PHE A 227 18.58 19.68 13.21
N GLY A 228 19.89 19.52 12.98
CA GLY A 228 20.69 20.34 12.06
C GLY A 228 20.62 19.91 10.60
N GLY A 229 19.75 18.97 10.26
CA GLY A 229 19.62 18.49 8.90
C GLY A 229 20.81 17.65 8.43
N LYS A 230 21.50 16.99 9.35
CA LYS A 230 22.55 16.02 9.09
C LYS A 230 22.04 14.62 9.41
N SER A 231 22.58 13.63 8.72
CA SER A 231 22.22 12.23 8.95
C SER A 231 22.83 11.73 10.25
N ALA A 232 22.03 11.11 11.11
CA ALA A 232 22.49 10.47 12.33
C ALA A 232 21.63 9.26 12.71
N GLU A 233 22.16 8.41 13.59
CA GLU A 233 21.45 7.24 14.10
C GLU A 233 20.23 7.64 14.90
N MET A 234 19.09 7.03 14.56
CA MET A 234 17.84 7.17 15.30
C MET A 234 17.02 5.88 15.33
N THR A 235 16.20 5.77 16.34
CA THR A 235 15.12 4.79 16.41
C THR A 235 13.81 5.53 16.63
N ALA A 236 12.80 5.19 15.84
CA ALA A 236 11.45 5.74 15.98
C ALA A 236 10.41 4.62 15.90
N SER A 237 9.42 4.66 16.78
CA SER A 237 8.28 3.73 16.77
C SER A 237 7.00 4.51 16.97
N LEU A 238 6.14 4.52 15.95
CA LEU A 238 4.80 5.08 16.01
C LEU A 238 3.79 3.95 16.17
N THR A 239 2.95 4.03 17.18
CA THR A 239 1.92 3.02 17.46
C THR A 239 0.56 3.68 17.62
N SER A 240 -0.44 3.12 16.97
CA SER A 240 -1.86 3.46 17.14
C SER A 240 -2.72 2.20 16.99
N GLY A 241 -4.04 2.34 17.19
CA GLY A 241 -4.99 1.25 16.88
C GLY A 241 -5.06 0.88 15.40
N LEU A 242 -4.64 1.79 14.50
CA LEU A 242 -4.75 1.63 13.05
C LEU A 242 -3.43 1.25 12.36
N LEU A 243 -2.29 1.58 12.98
CA LEU A 243 -0.98 1.27 12.40
C LEU A 243 0.11 1.17 13.48
N THR A 244 1.12 0.37 13.18
CA THR A 244 2.40 0.38 13.89
C THR A 244 3.50 0.56 12.83
N ALA A 245 4.36 1.57 13.03
CA ALA A 245 5.51 1.81 12.18
C ALA A 245 6.77 1.90 13.05
N ARG A 246 7.84 1.22 12.65
CA ARG A 246 9.14 1.23 13.33
C ARG A 246 10.23 1.53 12.33
N PHE A 247 11.19 2.31 12.75
CA PHE A 247 12.40 2.58 11.97
C PHE A 247 13.61 2.54 12.90
N GLN A 248 14.67 1.91 12.47
CA GLN A 248 15.96 1.90 13.13
C GLN A 248 17.06 2.04 12.09
N GLY A 249 17.82 3.11 12.15
CA GLY A 249 18.85 3.38 11.16
C GLY A 249 19.40 4.79 11.24
N VAL A 250 19.94 5.26 10.13
CA VAL A 250 20.43 6.61 9.96
C VAL A 250 19.40 7.42 9.17
N ALA A 251 19.04 8.58 9.65
CA ALA A 251 18.09 9.46 8.96
C ALA A 251 18.41 10.93 9.15
N ASN A 252 17.89 11.75 8.23
CA ASN A 252 17.94 13.18 8.23
C ASN A 252 16.51 13.73 8.17
N ILE A 253 16.05 14.37 9.25
CA ILE A 253 14.66 14.88 9.30
C ILE A 253 14.43 16.14 8.46
N SER A 254 15.47 16.90 8.11
CA SER A 254 15.33 18.08 7.24
C SER A 254 15.11 17.69 5.78
N HIS A 255 15.63 16.54 5.39
CA HIS A 255 15.44 15.94 4.09
C HIS A 255 14.84 14.55 4.28
N LEU A 256 13.51 14.47 4.31
CA LEU A 256 12.74 13.22 4.51
C LEU A 256 13.13 12.06 3.56
N PHE A 257 13.92 12.35 2.54
CA PHE A 257 14.43 11.38 1.57
C PHE A 257 15.88 10.94 1.84
N ASP A 258 16.47 11.25 2.99
CA ASP A 258 17.80 10.80 3.35
C ASP A 258 17.72 9.89 4.58
N LEU A 259 17.40 8.62 4.34
CA LEU A 259 17.31 7.60 5.37
C LEU A 259 17.86 6.26 4.89
N SER A 260 18.44 5.51 5.80
CA SER A 260 18.95 4.15 5.57
C SER A 260 18.84 3.34 6.85
N GLY A 261 18.18 2.19 6.80
CA GLY A 261 18.00 1.34 7.96
C GLY A 261 16.90 0.31 7.79
N ASN A 262 16.55 -0.33 8.90
CA ASN A 262 15.46 -1.29 8.95
C ASN A 262 14.12 -0.58 9.24
N MET A 263 13.11 -0.94 8.49
CA MET A 263 11.75 -0.42 8.63
C MET A 263 10.75 -1.56 8.76
N ALA A 264 9.81 -1.42 9.70
CA ALA A 264 8.66 -2.31 9.82
C ALA A 264 7.38 -1.49 9.88
N LEU A 265 6.37 -1.91 9.11
CA LEU A 265 5.03 -1.31 9.05
C LEU A 265 3.98 -2.40 9.19
N SER A 266 2.97 -2.19 10.01
CA SER A 266 1.83 -3.09 10.15
C SER A 266 0.54 -2.29 10.20
N ILE A 267 -0.42 -2.65 9.35
CA ILE A 267 -1.73 -2.03 9.23
C ILE A 267 -2.78 -3.15 9.34
N PRO A 268 -3.43 -3.29 10.50
CA PRO A 268 -4.41 -4.36 10.72
C PRO A 268 -5.75 -4.11 10.03
N ASP A 269 -6.10 -2.86 9.73
CA ASP A 269 -7.34 -2.46 9.05
C ASP A 269 -7.07 -1.28 8.12
N MET A 270 -6.79 -1.57 6.86
CA MET A 270 -6.50 -0.58 5.82
C MET A 270 -7.70 0.35 5.53
N PRO A 271 -8.95 -0.14 5.38
CA PRO A 271 -10.12 0.71 5.22
C PRO A 271 -10.29 1.72 6.36
N ALA A 272 -10.12 1.28 7.61
CA ALA A 272 -10.21 2.17 8.77
C ALA A 272 -9.09 3.23 8.77
N LEU A 273 -7.85 2.84 8.41
CA LEU A 273 -6.73 3.78 8.25
C LEU A 273 -7.02 4.82 7.16
N LEU A 274 -7.50 4.40 5.99
CA LEU A 274 -7.83 5.30 4.88
C LEU A 274 -8.93 6.29 5.26
N THR A 275 -9.95 5.82 5.97
CA THR A 275 -11.03 6.67 6.50
C THR A 275 -10.47 7.70 7.48
N TRP A 276 -9.58 7.27 8.38
CA TRP A 276 -8.98 8.16 9.37
C TRP A 276 -8.10 9.26 8.75
N VAL A 277 -7.34 8.93 7.69
CA VAL A 277 -6.52 9.94 6.98
C VAL A 277 -7.33 10.77 5.97
N ASP A 278 -8.64 10.57 5.90
CA ASP A 278 -9.54 11.23 4.96
C ASP A 278 -9.04 11.08 3.50
N ARG A 279 -8.73 9.85 3.13
CA ARG A 279 -8.32 9.47 1.78
C ARG A 279 -9.20 8.35 1.26
N SER A 280 -9.82 8.58 0.13
CA SER A 280 -10.43 7.52 -0.67
C SER A 280 -9.42 7.08 -1.71
N LEU A 281 -8.97 5.85 -1.61
CA LEU A 281 -8.13 5.20 -2.62
C LEU A 281 -8.89 3.96 -3.10
N PRO A 282 -9.72 4.10 -4.15
CA PRO A 282 -10.42 2.96 -4.74
C PRO A 282 -9.41 1.85 -5.08
N GLY A 283 -9.76 0.62 -4.86
CA GLY A 283 -8.86 -0.52 -5.04
C GLY A 283 -8.06 -0.88 -3.78
N ILE A 284 -7.38 0.06 -3.12
CA ILE A 284 -6.67 -0.22 -1.86
C ILE A 284 -7.64 -0.59 -0.73
N ALA A 285 -8.90 -0.18 -0.80
CA ALA A 285 -9.94 -0.56 0.16
C ALA A 285 -10.22 -2.08 0.18
N THR A 286 -9.86 -2.84 -0.86
CA THR A 286 -9.92 -4.30 -0.87
C THR A 286 -8.78 -4.95 -0.11
N LEU A 287 -7.67 -4.23 0.10
CA LEU A 287 -6.56 -4.62 0.95
C LEU A 287 -6.96 -4.39 2.41
N ARG A 288 -7.31 -5.47 3.13
CA ARG A 288 -7.73 -5.37 4.53
C ARG A 288 -6.55 -5.26 5.48
N THR A 289 -5.59 -6.15 5.32
CA THR A 289 -4.41 -6.21 6.19
C THR A 289 -3.14 -6.04 5.37
N PHE A 290 -2.19 -5.28 5.91
CA PHE A 290 -0.89 -5.08 5.29
C PHE A 290 0.22 -5.10 6.34
N SER A 291 1.31 -5.80 6.05
CA SER A 291 2.56 -5.70 6.81
C SER A 291 3.76 -5.69 5.88
N LEU A 292 4.81 -5.00 6.30
CA LEU A 292 6.06 -4.85 5.58
C LEU A 292 7.21 -4.79 6.56
N GLU A 293 8.23 -5.62 6.34
CA GLU A 293 9.55 -5.51 6.97
C GLU A 293 10.59 -5.44 5.86
N THR A 294 11.52 -4.50 5.94
CA THR A 294 12.47 -4.25 4.86
C THR A 294 13.66 -3.42 5.33
N ASP A 295 14.77 -3.55 4.64
CA ASP A 295 15.85 -2.59 4.69
C ASP A 295 15.57 -1.50 3.67
N VAL A 296 15.45 -0.25 4.13
CA VAL A 296 15.17 0.90 3.29
C VAL A 296 16.41 1.76 3.15
N ALA A 297 16.67 2.24 1.94
CA ALA A 297 17.72 3.20 1.66
C ALA A 297 17.20 4.28 0.69
N SER A 298 17.53 5.52 1.00
CA SER A 298 17.28 6.63 0.09
C SER A 298 18.18 6.54 -1.14
N VAL A 299 17.60 6.83 -2.29
CA VAL A 299 18.28 6.98 -3.57
C VAL A 299 17.87 8.31 -4.19
N PRO A 300 18.57 8.84 -5.20
CA PRO A 300 18.15 10.08 -5.84
C PRO A 300 16.69 10.04 -6.30
N ASN A 301 15.87 10.92 -5.74
CA ASN A 301 14.44 11.04 -6.00
C ASN A 301 13.61 9.79 -5.63
N GLY A 302 14.02 9.02 -4.61
CA GLY A 302 13.24 7.85 -4.23
C GLY A 302 13.80 7.03 -3.09
N PHE A 303 13.28 5.81 -2.98
CA PHE A 303 13.68 4.83 -1.98
C PHE A 303 13.87 3.46 -2.62
N ARG A 304 14.87 2.73 -2.14
CA ARG A 304 15.05 1.31 -2.38
C ARG A 304 14.68 0.55 -1.13
N PHE A 305 13.98 -0.55 -1.31
CA PHE A 305 13.57 -1.49 -0.29
C PHE A 305 14.18 -2.85 -0.61
N ASP A 306 15.21 -3.22 0.13
CA ASP A 306 15.87 -4.53 0.03
C ASP A 306 15.33 -5.47 1.10
N ASN A 307 15.49 -6.78 0.92
CA ASN A 307 15.02 -7.80 1.87
C ASN A 307 13.55 -7.64 2.26
N VAL A 308 12.72 -7.24 1.30
CA VAL A 308 11.29 -7.07 1.51
C VAL A 308 10.67 -8.38 1.99
N ASN A 309 10.00 -8.33 3.13
CA ASN A 309 9.11 -9.36 3.64
C ASN A 309 7.75 -8.70 3.88
N MET A 310 6.77 -9.02 3.06
CA MET A 310 5.48 -8.34 3.00
C MET A 310 4.34 -9.34 3.09
N SER A 311 3.26 -8.95 3.74
CA SER A 311 2.01 -9.70 3.74
C SER A 311 0.84 -8.80 3.36
N MET A 312 0.01 -9.26 2.44
CA MET A 312 -1.20 -8.58 1.97
C MET A 312 -2.38 -9.56 2.03
N ASN A 313 -3.37 -9.29 2.88
CA ASN A 313 -4.53 -10.17 3.07
C ASN A 313 -4.14 -11.64 3.31
N GLY A 314 -3.01 -11.90 3.99
CA GLY A 314 -2.48 -13.24 4.24
C GLY A 314 -1.60 -13.81 3.11
N SER A 315 -1.50 -13.16 1.96
CA SER A 315 -0.53 -13.50 0.91
C SER A 315 0.83 -12.96 1.25
N ASN A 316 1.80 -13.83 1.50
CA ASN A 316 3.16 -13.44 1.87
C ASN A 316 4.04 -13.34 0.63
N ALA A 317 4.83 -12.28 0.57
CA ALA A 317 5.79 -12.03 -0.52
C ALA A 317 7.16 -11.64 0.02
N ARG A 318 8.20 -12.02 -0.70
CA ARG A 318 9.60 -11.65 -0.44
C ARG A 318 10.24 -11.12 -1.71
N GLY A 319 11.17 -10.17 -1.55
CA GLY A 319 11.87 -9.63 -2.71
C GLY A 319 12.56 -8.31 -2.47
N ALA A 320 12.53 -7.46 -3.50
CA ALA A 320 13.02 -6.09 -3.45
C ALA A 320 12.11 -5.17 -4.26
N MET A 321 11.98 -3.93 -3.82
CA MET A 321 11.18 -2.90 -4.48
C MET A 321 11.93 -1.57 -4.52
N ASP A 322 11.57 -0.72 -5.47
CA ASP A 322 12.00 0.66 -5.52
C ASP A 322 10.80 1.57 -5.80
N VAL A 323 10.83 2.73 -5.15
CA VAL A 323 9.85 3.80 -5.37
C VAL A 323 10.60 5.04 -5.79
N ALA A 324 10.29 5.57 -6.96
CA ALA A 324 10.90 6.79 -7.48
C ALA A 324 9.87 7.91 -7.66
N PHE A 325 10.28 9.14 -7.36
CA PHE A 325 9.49 10.37 -7.51
C PHE A 325 10.18 11.32 -8.49
N PRO A 326 10.27 11.00 -9.79
CA PRO A 326 10.98 11.83 -10.75
C PRO A 326 10.26 13.19 -10.90
N PRO A 327 11.00 14.32 -10.92
CA PRO A 327 10.42 15.65 -11.03
C PRO A 327 9.53 15.80 -12.28
N GLY A 328 8.29 16.29 -12.09
CA GLY A 328 7.34 16.51 -13.19
C GLY A 328 6.78 15.26 -13.87
N LYS A 329 7.03 14.07 -13.31
CA LYS A 329 6.48 12.78 -13.80
C LYS A 329 5.68 12.09 -12.70
N ARG A 330 5.00 11.01 -13.09
CA ARG A 330 4.29 10.14 -12.13
C ARG A 330 5.30 9.41 -11.25
N ALA A 331 4.89 9.12 -10.02
CA ALA A 331 5.67 8.23 -9.16
C ALA A 331 5.79 6.84 -9.82
N LYS A 332 6.95 6.20 -9.67
CA LYS A 332 7.19 4.86 -10.21
C LYS A 332 7.42 3.87 -9.08
N LEU A 333 6.72 2.74 -9.13
CA LEU A 333 6.95 1.58 -8.27
C LEU A 333 7.50 0.45 -9.13
N GLY A 334 8.72 0.03 -8.84
CA GLY A 334 9.39 -1.09 -9.48
C GLY A 334 9.73 -2.20 -8.49
N GLY A 335 10.03 -3.41 -8.98
CA GLY A 335 10.56 -4.46 -8.14
C GLY A 335 10.28 -5.87 -8.59
N THR A 336 10.79 -6.80 -7.78
CA THR A 336 10.58 -8.24 -7.95
C THR A 336 10.09 -8.82 -6.64
N LEU A 337 8.95 -9.53 -6.68
CA LEU A 337 8.33 -10.15 -5.51
C LEU A 337 8.03 -11.62 -5.78
N ALA A 338 8.40 -12.47 -4.84
CA ALA A 338 8.10 -13.90 -4.86
C ALA A 338 7.07 -14.22 -3.77
N PHE A 339 5.92 -14.74 -4.18
CA PHE A 339 4.81 -15.12 -3.32
C PHE A 339 4.81 -16.63 -3.05
N ASP A 340 4.43 -17.05 -1.86
CA ASP A 340 4.08 -18.45 -1.62
C ASP A 340 2.71 -18.75 -2.23
N GLN A 341 1.71 -17.90 -1.94
CA GLN A 341 0.38 -17.94 -2.54
C GLN A 341 -0.03 -16.52 -2.95
N MET A 342 -0.53 -16.36 -4.16
CA MET A 342 -0.98 -15.08 -4.69
C MET A 342 -2.44 -15.16 -5.11
N ASN A 343 -3.28 -14.26 -4.63
CA ASN A 343 -4.63 -14.10 -5.13
C ASN A 343 -4.62 -12.99 -6.19
N PHE A 344 -4.70 -13.36 -7.45
CA PHE A 344 -4.71 -12.41 -8.58
C PHE A 344 -5.87 -11.44 -8.49
N ARG A 345 -7.05 -11.88 -8.05
CA ARG A 345 -8.20 -11.01 -7.90
C ARG A 345 -7.93 -9.90 -6.89
N SER A 346 -7.37 -10.25 -5.72
CA SER A 346 -7.01 -9.25 -4.71
C SER A 346 -5.93 -8.28 -5.21
N LEU A 347 -4.98 -8.77 -6.00
CA LEU A 347 -3.95 -7.94 -6.61
C LEU A 347 -4.56 -7.02 -7.68
N PHE A 348 -5.41 -7.55 -8.57
CA PHE A 348 -6.10 -6.76 -9.58
C PHE A 348 -7.04 -5.74 -8.94
N ASP A 349 -7.82 -6.10 -7.94
CA ASP A 349 -8.73 -5.20 -7.23
C ASP A 349 -7.97 -4.07 -6.50
N ALA A 350 -6.76 -4.35 -6.02
CA ALA A 350 -5.91 -3.35 -5.35
C ALA A 350 -5.27 -2.35 -6.32
N PHE A 351 -4.88 -2.78 -7.50
CA PHE A 351 -4.13 -1.96 -8.46
C PHE A 351 -4.94 -1.61 -9.71
N ILE A 352 -5.81 -2.51 -10.15
CA ILE A 352 -6.63 -2.36 -11.33
C ILE A 352 -8.07 -2.34 -10.85
N LEU A 353 -8.71 -1.25 -11.01
CA LEU A 353 -10.12 -1.08 -10.72
C LEU A 353 -10.95 -2.31 -11.07
N ARG A 354 -12.00 -2.56 -10.28
CA ARG A 354 -13.10 -3.41 -10.70
C ARG A 354 -13.41 -3.15 -12.16
N LEU A 355 -13.12 -4.10 -13.00
CA LEU A 355 -13.84 -4.31 -14.23
C LEU A 355 -15.26 -4.68 -13.77
N ALA A 356 -16.00 -3.68 -13.30
CA ALA A 356 -17.34 -3.87 -12.81
C ALA A 356 -18.18 -4.30 -13.99
N ALA A 357 -18.66 -5.50 -13.92
CA ALA A 357 -19.74 -5.96 -14.78
C ALA A 357 -20.88 -4.93 -14.69
N GLY A 358 -21.02 -4.08 -15.68
CA GLY A 358 -22.30 -3.63 -16.16
C GLY A 358 -22.99 -2.40 -15.57
N GLU A 359 -22.45 -1.63 -14.62
CA GLU A 359 -23.23 -0.53 -14.02
C GLU A 359 -22.51 0.82 -13.80
N ALA A 360 -21.37 1.07 -14.40
CA ALA A 360 -20.73 2.38 -14.30
C ALA A 360 -20.96 3.21 -15.55
N ASP A 361 -21.69 4.31 -15.43
CA ASP A 361 -21.94 5.31 -16.49
C ASP A 361 -20.71 6.17 -16.83
N GLY A 362 -19.48 5.72 -16.52
CA GLY A 362 -18.26 6.46 -16.81
C GLY A 362 -17.00 5.66 -16.56
N PRO A 363 -15.84 6.17 -17.03
CA PRO A 363 -14.56 5.55 -16.73
C PRO A 363 -14.39 5.47 -15.21
N PRO A 364 -13.89 4.34 -14.71
CA PRO A 364 -13.64 4.19 -13.28
C PRO A 364 -12.74 5.32 -12.79
N ASP A 365 -13.09 5.89 -11.64
CA ASP A 365 -12.24 6.89 -10.98
C ASP A 365 -10.83 6.31 -10.84
N GLY A 366 -9.88 6.86 -11.54
CA GLY A 366 -8.61 6.21 -11.86
C GLY A 366 -7.62 6.09 -10.72
N GLY A 367 -8.07 5.81 -9.54
CA GLY A 367 -7.36 5.34 -8.37
C GLY A 367 -5.84 5.63 -8.31
N LEU A 368 -5.12 4.72 -7.74
CA LEU A 368 -3.65 4.78 -7.61
C LEU A 368 -2.93 4.71 -8.97
N LEU A 369 -3.48 3.95 -9.94
CA LEU A 369 -2.88 3.75 -11.26
C LEU A 369 -2.81 5.01 -12.12
N GLN A 370 -3.70 5.98 -11.92
CA GLN A 370 -3.58 7.25 -12.64
C GLN A 370 -2.39 8.10 -12.16
N LYS A 371 -1.87 7.83 -10.96
CA LYS A 371 -0.79 8.61 -10.32
C LYS A 371 0.53 7.85 -10.22
N LEU A 372 0.52 6.56 -10.57
CA LEU A 372 1.65 5.66 -10.36
C LEU A 372 1.97 4.89 -11.64
N ASP A 373 3.23 4.87 -12.01
CA ASP A 373 3.75 3.94 -13.02
C ASP A 373 4.23 2.66 -12.31
N LEU A 374 3.93 1.49 -12.87
CA LEU A 374 4.30 0.18 -12.33
C LEU A 374 5.29 -0.53 -13.24
N ASP A 375 6.26 -1.23 -12.65
CA ASP A 375 7.20 -2.13 -13.32
C ASP A 375 7.53 -3.28 -12.36
N LEU A 376 6.62 -4.25 -12.27
CA LEU A 376 6.68 -5.33 -11.30
C LEU A 376 6.90 -6.67 -11.98
N ARG A 377 7.83 -7.46 -11.42
CA ARG A 377 8.01 -8.87 -11.75
C ARG A 377 7.58 -9.70 -10.56
N LEU A 378 6.68 -10.61 -10.80
CA LEU A 378 6.06 -11.41 -9.77
C LEU A 378 6.32 -12.89 -10.04
N SER A 379 6.57 -13.66 -9.00
CA SER A 379 6.53 -15.11 -9.07
C SER A 379 5.67 -15.65 -7.94
N ALA A 380 5.02 -16.78 -8.15
CA ALA A 380 4.22 -17.42 -7.12
C ALA A 380 4.29 -18.94 -7.27
N LYS A 381 4.42 -19.66 -6.14
CA LYS A 381 4.30 -21.13 -6.16
C LYS A 381 2.89 -21.54 -6.54
N GLN A 382 1.90 -20.77 -6.05
CA GLN A 382 0.49 -20.94 -6.41
C GLN A 382 -0.15 -19.58 -6.61
N ALA A 383 -0.98 -19.46 -7.63
CA ALA A 383 -1.78 -18.28 -7.89
C ALA A 383 -3.23 -18.67 -8.12
N LEU A 384 -4.12 -18.06 -7.32
CA LEU A 384 -5.55 -18.28 -7.39
C LEU A 384 -6.18 -17.31 -8.40
N VAL A 385 -6.79 -17.86 -9.44
CA VAL A 385 -7.60 -17.17 -10.46
C VAL A 385 -8.97 -17.84 -10.47
N GLU A 386 -9.78 -17.57 -9.45
CA GLU A 386 -11.06 -18.28 -9.23
C GLU A 386 -11.86 -18.52 -10.51
N PRO A 387 -12.30 -19.76 -10.76
CA PRO A 387 -12.23 -20.96 -9.90
C PRO A 387 -10.94 -21.80 -10.06
N PHE A 388 -9.91 -21.29 -10.72
CA PHE A 388 -8.69 -22.02 -11.10
C PHE A 388 -7.51 -21.67 -10.21
N THR A 389 -6.57 -22.63 -10.12
CA THR A 389 -5.27 -22.43 -9.49
C THR A 389 -4.18 -22.69 -10.51
N LEU A 390 -3.29 -21.73 -10.65
CA LEU A 390 -2.03 -21.86 -11.40
C LEU A 390 -0.90 -22.23 -10.44
N SER A 391 0.06 -23.02 -10.88
CA SER A 391 1.28 -23.31 -10.10
C SER A 391 2.51 -22.84 -10.88
N ASP A 392 3.60 -22.55 -10.15
CA ASP A 392 4.88 -22.10 -10.68
C ASP A 392 4.74 -20.88 -11.61
N VAL A 393 4.01 -19.88 -11.13
CA VAL A 393 3.62 -18.70 -11.92
C VAL A 393 4.77 -17.69 -11.98
N GLY A 394 5.11 -17.27 -13.20
CA GLY A 394 5.88 -16.07 -13.48
C GLY A 394 4.98 -15.02 -14.11
N ALA A 395 4.98 -13.79 -13.59
CA ALA A 395 4.16 -12.72 -14.13
C ALA A 395 4.93 -11.39 -14.20
N SER A 396 4.55 -10.51 -15.13
CA SER A 396 5.01 -9.13 -15.16
C SER A 396 3.85 -8.17 -15.30
N ILE A 397 3.97 -7.01 -14.64
CA ILE A 397 3.00 -5.92 -14.68
C ILE A 397 3.74 -4.64 -15.03
N ILE A 398 3.45 -4.07 -16.19
CA ILE A 398 3.99 -2.78 -16.63
C ILE A 398 2.79 -1.86 -16.86
N VAL A 399 2.73 -0.75 -16.13
CA VAL A 399 1.70 0.27 -16.31
C VAL A 399 2.35 1.63 -16.40
N SER A 400 1.98 2.38 -17.42
CA SER A 400 2.38 3.77 -17.62
C SER A 400 1.17 4.61 -18.08
N SER A 401 1.34 5.89 -18.32
CA SER A 401 0.26 6.72 -18.88
C SER A 401 -0.22 6.23 -20.26
N ASN A 402 0.66 5.60 -21.02
CA ASN A 402 0.42 5.28 -22.44
C ASN A 402 -0.01 3.84 -22.66
N GLU A 403 0.30 2.93 -21.77
CA GLU A 403 0.05 1.49 -21.92
C GLU A 403 -0.04 0.78 -20.57
N ALA A 404 -0.76 -0.33 -20.56
CA ALA A 404 -0.67 -1.32 -19.47
C ALA A 404 -0.49 -2.70 -20.09
N LYS A 405 0.50 -3.46 -19.56
CA LYS A 405 0.84 -4.82 -19.98
C LYS A 405 0.83 -5.75 -18.78
N PHE A 406 0.18 -6.88 -18.96
CA PHE A 406 0.11 -7.94 -17.97
C PHE A 406 0.49 -9.24 -18.66
N ASP A 407 1.59 -9.82 -18.23
CA ASP A 407 2.11 -11.06 -18.75
C ASP A 407 2.04 -12.15 -17.68
N ILE A 408 1.55 -13.32 -18.04
CA ILE A 408 1.73 -14.57 -17.31
C ILE A 408 2.56 -15.46 -18.22
N GLY A 409 3.74 -15.85 -17.74
CA GLY A 409 4.59 -16.81 -18.44
C GLY A 409 4.06 -18.23 -18.34
N ASP A 410 4.82 -19.20 -18.82
CA ASP A 410 4.43 -20.61 -18.84
C ASP A 410 4.22 -21.12 -17.40
N SER A 411 2.98 -21.11 -16.96
CA SER A 411 2.54 -21.52 -15.63
C SER A 411 1.85 -22.87 -15.73
N GLN A 412 1.98 -23.72 -14.72
CA GLN A 412 1.29 -25.01 -14.67
C GLN A 412 -0.20 -24.83 -14.49
N PHE A 413 -1.01 -25.41 -15.35
CA PHE A 413 -2.46 -25.30 -15.39
C PHE A 413 -3.13 -26.60 -15.84
N GLU A 414 -3.91 -27.20 -14.96
CA GLU A 414 -4.71 -28.42 -15.24
C GLU A 414 -3.88 -29.53 -15.93
N GLY A 415 -2.68 -29.77 -15.43
CA GLY A 415 -1.76 -30.77 -15.97
C GLY A 415 -1.01 -30.36 -17.24
N GLY A 416 -1.27 -29.17 -17.76
CA GLY A 416 -0.57 -28.56 -18.89
C GLY A 416 0.07 -27.22 -18.52
N GLU A 417 0.32 -26.39 -19.52
CA GLU A 417 0.93 -25.07 -19.39
C GLU A 417 -0.01 -23.97 -19.89
N LEU A 418 -0.02 -22.83 -19.19
CA LEU A 418 -0.76 -21.63 -19.58
C LEU A 418 0.18 -20.44 -19.68
N SER A 419 0.06 -19.69 -20.76
CA SER A 419 0.61 -18.34 -20.88
C SER A 419 -0.47 -17.35 -21.32
N ALA A 420 -0.40 -16.12 -20.81
CA ALA A 420 -1.35 -15.07 -21.15
C ALA A 420 -0.64 -13.72 -21.28
N HIS A 421 -1.04 -12.94 -22.27
CA HIS A 421 -0.57 -11.58 -22.50
C HIS A 421 -1.79 -10.66 -22.72
N LEU A 422 -1.97 -9.70 -21.82
CA LEU A 422 -2.97 -8.65 -21.92
C LEU A 422 -2.28 -7.31 -22.10
N GLU A 423 -2.58 -6.63 -23.20
CA GLU A 423 -2.10 -5.29 -23.50
C GLU A 423 -3.28 -4.32 -23.61
N ALA A 424 -3.27 -3.25 -22.81
CA ALA A 424 -4.16 -2.12 -22.93
C ALA A 424 -3.44 -0.96 -23.64
N MET A 425 -4.11 -0.32 -24.61
CA MET A 425 -3.55 0.79 -25.38
C MET A 425 -3.39 2.08 -24.57
N ARG A 426 -3.96 2.14 -23.35
CA ARG A 426 -3.85 3.24 -22.39
C ARG A 426 -3.74 2.69 -20.97
N GLY A 427 -2.92 3.31 -20.17
CA GLY A 427 -2.71 2.91 -18.78
C GLY A 427 -3.90 3.11 -17.84
N ASP A 428 -4.89 3.91 -18.26
CA ASP A 428 -6.16 4.13 -17.56
C ASP A 428 -7.29 3.20 -18.02
N PHE A 429 -6.99 2.25 -18.94
CA PHE A 429 -7.95 1.33 -19.56
C PHE A 429 -9.09 1.98 -20.36
N ASP A 430 -9.01 3.30 -20.63
CA ASP A 430 -9.95 4.05 -21.46
C ASP A 430 -9.63 3.95 -22.96
N GLY A 431 -8.87 2.95 -23.35
CA GLY A 431 -8.54 2.57 -24.71
C GLY A 431 -8.85 1.11 -24.97
N GLY A 432 -8.75 0.72 -26.23
CA GLY A 432 -8.83 -0.68 -26.62
C GLY A 432 -7.70 -1.53 -26.06
N GLY A 433 -7.74 -2.83 -26.34
CA GLY A 433 -6.70 -3.75 -25.90
C GLY A 433 -6.66 -5.05 -26.71
N ARG A 434 -5.68 -5.88 -26.37
CA ARG A 434 -5.45 -7.20 -26.95
C ARG A 434 -5.21 -8.21 -25.85
N LEU A 435 -5.83 -9.37 -25.96
CA LEU A 435 -5.57 -10.53 -25.11
C LEU A 435 -5.08 -11.68 -25.98
N GLN A 436 -3.96 -12.27 -25.62
CA GLN A 436 -3.46 -13.53 -26.14
C GLN A 436 -3.42 -14.53 -25.00
N LEU A 437 -3.99 -15.72 -25.23
CA LEU A 437 -4.00 -16.81 -24.28
C LEU A 437 -3.57 -18.08 -25.01
N SER A 438 -2.61 -18.79 -24.46
CA SER A 438 -2.21 -20.11 -24.95
C SER A 438 -2.24 -21.10 -23.78
N ILE A 439 -2.96 -22.19 -23.97
CA ILE A 439 -3.03 -23.32 -23.05
C ILE A 439 -2.54 -24.54 -23.82
N ARG A 440 -1.58 -25.28 -23.28
CA ARG A 440 -0.97 -26.43 -23.95
C ARG A 440 -1.08 -27.67 -23.08
N GLY A 441 -1.63 -28.74 -23.63
CA GLY A 441 -1.63 -30.04 -22.98
C GLY A 441 -2.45 -30.12 -21.68
N ALA A 442 -3.45 -29.26 -21.51
CA ALA A 442 -4.29 -29.23 -20.30
C ALA A 442 -5.46 -30.21 -20.39
N ASP A 443 -5.96 -30.64 -19.24
CA ASP A 443 -7.17 -31.45 -19.10
C ASP A 443 -8.44 -30.59 -19.24
N PHE A 444 -8.98 -30.54 -20.45
CA PHE A 444 -10.22 -29.82 -20.72
C PHE A 444 -11.46 -30.54 -20.20
N ALA A 445 -11.40 -31.85 -19.92
CA ALA A 445 -12.51 -32.56 -19.30
C ALA A 445 -12.76 -32.04 -17.88
N GLY A 446 -11.72 -31.94 -17.06
CA GLY A 446 -11.80 -31.35 -15.72
C GLY A 446 -12.21 -29.88 -15.74
N LEU A 447 -11.78 -29.09 -16.73
CA LEU A 447 -12.19 -27.70 -16.91
C LEU A 447 -13.69 -27.56 -17.21
N ILE A 448 -14.22 -28.35 -18.13
CA ILE A 448 -15.64 -28.35 -18.53
C ILE A 448 -16.52 -28.70 -17.34
N GLU A 449 -16.15 -29.73 -16.59
CA GLU A 449 -16.88 -30.15 -15.38
C GLU A 449 -16.89 -29.06 -14.32
N ARG A 450 -15.74 -28.46 -14.02
CA ARG A 450 -15.59 -27.42 -12.99
C ARG A 450 -16.32 -26.12 -13.33
N LEU A 451 -16.35 -25.76 -14.61
CA LEU A 451 -17.11 -24.62 -15.11
C LEU A 451 -18.58 -24.92 -15.34
N GLN A 452 -19.00 -26.18 -15.14
CA GLN A 452 -20.38 -26.64 -15.37
C GLN A 452 -20.89 -26.30 -16.79
N LEU A 453 -19.98 -26.35 -17.78
CA LEU A 453 -20.34 -26.06 -19.16
C LEU A 453 -21.19 -27.19 -19.71
N GLN A 454 -22.25 -26.83 -20.43
CA GLN A 454 -23.17 -27.78 -21.02
C GLN A 454 -23.00 -27.82 -22.54
N GLY A 455 -23.13 -29.01 -23.12
CA GLY A 455 -23.11 -29.18 -24.56
C GLY A 455 -22.17 -30.27 -25.04
N PRO A 456 -22.14 -30.52 -26.34
CA PRO A 456 -21.16 -31.41 -26.95
C PRO A 456 -19.79 -30.73 -26.95
N LEU A 457 -19.13 -30.73 -25.79
CA LEU A 457 -17.79 -30.17 -25.62
C LEU A 457 -16.77 -31.30 -25.52
N PRO A 458 -15.55 -31.14 -26.06
CA PRO A 458 -14.55 -32.19 -26.14
C PRO A 458 -13.95 -32.50 -24.74
N LEU A 459 -14.20 -33.71 -24.24
CA LEU A 459 -13.57 -34.24 -23.06
C LEU A 459 -12.23 -34.89 -23.43
N ALA A 460 -11.15 -34.14 -23.34
CA ALA A 460 -9.82 -34.58 -23.76
C ALA A 460 -8.72 -33.71 -23.16
N THR A 461 -7.50 -34.22 -23.21
CA THR A 461 -6.29 -33.38 -23.06
C THR A 461 -6.05 -32.64 -24.38
N GLY A 462 -5.88 -31.32 -24.31
CA GLY A 462 -5.81 -30.49 -25.52
C GLY A 462 -5.03 -29.20 -25.33
N SER A 463 -5.07 -28.39 -26.40
CA SER A 463 -4.44 -27.08 -26.45
C SER A 463 -5.42 -26.04 -27.01
N LEU A 464 -5.42 -24.86 -26.42
CA LEU A 464 -6.26 -23.73 -26.83
C LEU A 464 -5.37 -22.51 -27.08
N ASP A 465 -5.44 -21.95 -28.27
CA ASP A 465 -4.84 -20.68 -28.63
C ASP A 465 -5.94 -19.65 -28.88
N MET A 466 -5.92 -18.53 -28.19
CA MET A 466 -6.87 -17.44 -28.39
C MET A 466 -6.11 -16.12 -28.55
N SER A 467 -6.51 -15.36 -29.56
CA SER A 467 -6.02 -14.00 -29.79
C SER A 467 -7.18 -13.10 -30.14
N VAL A 468 -7.53 -12.22 -29.20
CA VAL A 468 -8.67 -11.30 -29.35
C VAL A 468 -8.24 -9.86 -29.10
N LYS A 469 -8.94 -8.92 -29.71
CA LYS A 469 -8.74 -7.48 -29.53
C LYS A 469 -10.08 -6.77 -29.53
N THR A 470 -10.08 -5.60 -28.86
CA THR A 470 -11.20 -4.67 -28.87
C THR A 470 -10.72 -3.24 -29.08
N SER A 471 -11.52 -2.41 -29.74
CA SER A 471 -11.32 -0.96 -29.81
C SER A 471 -12.10 -0.21 -28.73
N MET A 472 -13.03 -0.89 -28.05
CA MET A 472 -13.78 -0.32 -26.94
C MET A 472 -12.89 -0.17 -25.70
N PRO A 473 -13.17 0.82 -24.81
CA PRO A 473 -12.52 0.89 -23.51
C PRO A 473 -12.61 -0.45 -22.77
N LEU A 474 -11.48 -0.95 -22.26
CA LEU A 474 -11.43 -2.28 -21.62
C LEU A 474 -12.36 -2.41 -20.40
N TRP A 475 -12.59 -1.31 -19.68
CA TRP A 475 -13.53 -1.29 -18.56
C TRP A 475 -15.00 -1.48 -18.95
N LYS A 476 -15.34 -1.24 -20.23
CA LYS A 476 -16.70 -1.35 -20.78
C LYS A 476 -16.86 -2.52 -21.77
N ALA A 477 -15.75 -3.03 -22.29
CA ALA A 477 -15.77 -4.04 -23.33
C ALA A 477 -16.42 -5.34 -22.85
N GLY A 478 -17.42 -5.81 -23.56
CA GLY A 478 -18.04 -7.11 -23.37
C GLY A 478 -17.60 -8.14 -24.39
N ALA A 479 -18.05 -9.37 -24.25
CA ALA A 479 -17.72 -10.45 -25.20
C ALA A 479 -18.15 -10.13 -26.64
N SER A 480 -19.19 -9.31 -26.84
CA SER A 480 -19.66 -8.89 -28.14
C SER A 480 -18.76 -7.87 -28.86
N ASP A 481 -17.89 -7.20 -28.08
CA ASP A 481 -17.07 -6.09 -28.61
C ASP A 481 -15.66 -6.57 -28.99
N VAL A 482 -15.40 -7.86 -28.86
CA VAL A 482 -14.11 -8.45 -29.22
C VAL A 482 -14.11 -9.03 -30.62
N THR A 483 -12.97 -8.89 -31.31
CA THR A 483 -12.70 -9.54 -32.59
C THR A 483 -11.41 -10.32 -32.46
N GLY A 484 -11.34 -11.48 -33.13
CA GLY A 484 -10.12 -12.28 -33.09
C GLY A 484 -10.32 -13.71 -33.51
N ARG A 485 -9.44 -14.60 -33.07
CA ARG A 485 -9.41 -16.01 -33.41
C ARG A 485 -9.22 -16.90 -32.22
N ILE A 486 -9.90 -18.03 -32.21
CA ILE A 486 -9.74 -19.15 -31.28
C ILE A 486 -9.39 -20.40 -32.10
N ALA A 487 -8.41 -21.17 -31.65
CA ALA A 487 -8.10 -22.49 -32.17
C ALA A 487 -7.99 -23.47 -31.02
N PHE A 488 -8.67 -24.61 -31.11
CA PHE A 488 -8.59 -25.69 -30.14
C PHE A 488 -8.17 -26.98 -30.84
N ARG A 489 -7.24 -27.71 -30.23
CA ARG A 489 -6.75 -29.01 -30.71
C ARG A 489 -6.67 -29.99 -29.55
N ALA A 490 -7.15 -31.20 -29.79
CA ALA A 490 -7.07 -32.26 -28.83
C ALA A 490 -6.80 -33.61 -29.49
N ARG A 491 -6.31 -34.55 -28.69
CA ARG A 491 -6.05 -35.92 -29.13
C ARG A 491 -6.67 -36.90 -28.15
N SER A 492 -7.20 -38.00 -28.71
CA SER A 492 -7.74 -39.14 -27.92
C SER A 492 -8.74 -38.73 -26.87
N GLY A 493 -9.95 -38.42 -27.29
CA GLY A 493 -11.01 -37.96 -26.39
C GLY A 493 -12.38 -38.40 -26.81
N SER A 494 -13.39 -37.76 -26.25
CA SER A 494 -14.78 -38.00 -26.57
C SER A 494 -15.59 -36.70 -26.62
N LEU A 495 -16.58 -36.67 -27.48
CA LEU A 495 -17.55 -35.59 -27.63
C LEU A 495 -18.92 -36.12 -27.08
N PRO A 496 -19.25 -35.91 -25.82
CA PRO A 496 -20.54 -36.35 -25.27
C PRO A 496 -21.68 -35.57 -25.90
N GLY A 497 -22.85 -36.19 -25.91
CA GLY A 497 -24.07 -35.57 -26.46
C GLY A 497 -24.16 -35.59 -27.98
N PHE A 498 -23.27 -36.33 -28.70
CA PHE A 498 -23.32 -36.53 -30.13
C PHE A 498 -22.98 -37.98 -30.47
N ASP A 499 -23.94 -38.73 -31.00
CA ASP A 499 -23.80 -40.13 -31.45
C ASP A 499 -23.98 -40.20 -32.98
N ALA A 500 -22.85 -40.35 -33.72
CA ALA A 500 -22.86 -40.35 -35.18
C ALA A 500 -23.67 -41.52 -35.79
N GLU A 501 -23.73 -42.66 -35.11
CA GLU A 501 -24.56 -43.82 -35.56
C GLU A 501 -26.04 -43.50 -35.41
N ALA A 502 -26.44 -42.96 -34.22
CA ALA A 502 -27.81 -42.54 -33.97
C ALA A 502 -28.28 -41.45 -34.96
N VAL A 503 -27.38 -40.48 -35.28
CA VAL A 503 -27.67 -39.46 -36.31
C VAL A 503 -27.94 -40.11 -37.65
N ARG A 504 -27.16 -41.11 -38.09
CA ARG A 504 -27.40 -41.83 -39.35
C ARG A 504 -28.71 -42.62 -39.35
N GLU A 505 -29.03 -43.26 -38.22
CA GLU A 505 -30.30 -44.01 -38.08
C GLU A 505 -31.52 -43.10 -38.13
N GLU A 506 -31.49 -41.99 -37.41
CA GLU A 506 -32.60 -41.03 -37.43
C GLU A 506 -32.71 -40.27 -38.77
N ALA A 507 -31.58 -39.96 -39.42
CA ALA A 507 -31.57 -39.37 -40.75
C ALA A 507 -32.26 -40.26 -41.83
N ALA A 508 -32.28 -41.56 -41.64
CA ALA A 508 -33.01 -42.48 -42.52
C ALA A 508 -34.53 -42.51 -42.25
N ARG A 509 -34.99 -41.93 -41.12
CA ARG A 509 -36.38 -41.99 -40.67
C ARG A 509 -37.11 -40.66 -40.64
N ALA A 510 -36.38 -39.56 -40.48
CA ALA A 510 -36.95 -38.24 -40.28
C ALA A 510 -36.16 -37.16 -41.02
N ASP A 511 -36.86 -36.14 -41.52
CA ASP A 511 -36.28 -34.99 -42.20
C ASP A 511 -35.65 -33.98 -41.19
N PHE A 512 -36.04 -34.07 -39.92
CA PHE A 512 -35.45 -33.28 -38.80
C PHE A 512 -35.71 -33.95 -37.46
N PHE A 513 -34.80 -33.82 -36.53
CA PHE A 513 -34.90 -34.36 -35.19
C PHE A 513 -34.04 -33.54 -34.18
N PRO A 514 -34.44 -33.48 -32.89
CA PRO A 514 -33.66 -32.72 -31.89
C PRO A 514 -32.36 -33.46 -31.58
N LEU A 515 -31.30 -32.70 -31.29
CA LEU A 515 -29.96 -33.24 -30.98
C LEU A 515 -30.01 -34.18 -29.76
N ASN A 516 -30.88 -33.91 -28.78
CA ASN A 516 -31.00 -34.73 -27.57
C ASN A 516 -31.53 -36.15 -27.86
N SER A 517 -32.25 -36.36 -28.98
CA SER A 517 -32.73 -37.70 -29.39
C SER A 517 -31.62 -38.61 -29.92
N VAL A 518 -30.46 -38.05 -30.25
CA VAL A 518 -29.28 -38.76 -30.79
C VAL A 518 -28.06 -38.58 -29.85
N SER A 519 -28.29 -38.29 -28.60
CA SER A 519 -27.26 -38.05 -27.59
C SER A 519 -26.97 -39.26 -26.69
N HIS A 520 -27.18 -40.48 -27.22
CA HIS A 520 -27.12 -41.71 -26.41
C HIS A 520 -25.69 -42.15 -26.06
N ARG A 521 -24.74 -41.88 -26.93
CA ARG A 521 -23.31 -42.19 -26.76
C ARG A 521 -22.48 -40.97 -27.02
N ALA A 522 -21.22 -41.01 -26.57
CA ALA A 522 -20.23 -40.03 -26.92
C ALA A 522 -19.52 -40.42 -28.23
N PHE A 523 -19.28 -39.48 -29.09
CA PHE A 523 -18.43 -39.65 -30.27
C PHE A 523 -16.97 -39.70 -29.85
N ALA A 524 -16.34 -40.89 -29.90
CA ALA A 524 -14.92 -41.04 -29.62
C ALA A 524 -14.10 -40.48 -30.80
N PHE A 525 -13.02 -39.76 -30.51
CA PHE A 525 -12.14 -39.18 -31.51
C PHE A 525 -10.66 -39.42 -31.19
N ASP A 526 -9.86 -39.53 -32.24
CA ASP A 526 -8.39 -39.60 -32.17
C ASP A 526 -7.77 -38.20 -32.33
N ASN A 527 -8.38 -37.37 -33.19
CA ASN A 527 -7.98 -35.96 -33.42
C ASN A 527 -9.22 -35.06 -33.41
N PHE A 528 -9.05 -33.89 -32.78
CA PHE A 528 -10.05 -32.82 -32.80
C PHE A 528 -9.33 -31.51 -33.12
N ASP A 529 -9.68 -30.86 -34.18
CA ASP A 529 -9.16 -29.56 -34.60
C ASP A 529 -10.33 -28.63 -34.97
N ILE A 530 -10.37 -27.46 -34.32
CA ILE A 530 -11.37 -26.44 -34.63
C ILE A 530 -10.71 -25.06 -34.62
N THR A 531 -11.08 -24.26 -35.59
CA THR A 531 -10.70 -22.84 -35.65
C THR A 531 -11.93 -21.99 -35.89
N ALA A 532 -12.07 -20.94 -35.11
CA ALA A 532 -13.17 -19.98 -35.25
C ALA A 532 -12.66 -18.54 -35.18
N ASP A 533 -13.24 -17.68 -35.99
CA ASP A 533 -13.07 -16.24 -35.91
C ASP A 533 -14.23 -15.64 -35.11
N LEU A 534 -13.89 -14.72 -34.19
CA LEU A 534 -14.84 -13.99 -33.35
C LEU A 534 -15.06 -12.60 -33.93
N ALA A 535 -16.30 -12.22 -34.14
CA ALA A 535 -16.69 -10.87 -34.54
C ALA A 535 -18.18 -10.63 -34.25
N ASP A 536 -18.55 -9.42 -33.86
CA ASP A 536 -19.92 -8.95 -33.70
C ASP A 536 -20.81 -9.84 -32.79
N GLY A 537 -20.23 -10.46 -31.79
CA GLY A 537 -20.93 -11.35 -30.87
C GLY A 537 -21.25 -12.74 -31.45
N ALA A 538 -20.51 -13.16 -32.48
CA ALA A 538 -20.62 -14.47 -33.11
C ALA A 538 -19.24 -15.12 -33.29
N ALA A 539 -19.19 -16.44 -33.20
CA ALA A 539 -18.06 -17.27 -33.59
C ALA A 539 -18.34 -17.93 -34.95
N THR A 540 -17.52 -17.61 -35.94
CA THR A 540 -17.59 -18.23 -37.26
C THR A 540 -16.59 -19.37 -37.34
N ILE A 541 -17.06 -20.60 -37.41
CA ILE A 541 -16.27 -21.82 -37.57
C ILE A 541 -15.99 -22.01 -39.04
N HIS A 542 -14.75 -21.88 -39.49
CA HIS A 542 -14.33 -22.06 -40.85
C HIS A 542 -14.15 -23.54 -41.20
N GLY A 543 -13.82 -24.37 -40.24
CA GLY A 543 -13.72 -25.81 -40.33
C GLY A 543 -13.37 -26.39 -38.99
N ALA A 544 -14.20 -27.31 -38.52
CA ALA A 544 -13.89 -28.20 -37.41
C ALA A 544 -13.78 -29.61 -38.02
N ARG A 545 -12.67 -30.29 -37.71
CA ARG A 545 -12.43 -31.66 -38.13
C ARG A 545 -12.23 -32.53 -36.91
N ILE A 546 -13.12 -33.50 -36.75
CA ILE A 546 -13.13 -34.41 -35.60
C ILE A 546 -13.03 -35.83 -36.14
N GLU A 547 -11.84 -36.38 -36.06
CA GLU A 547 -11.52 -37.70 -36.61
C GLU A 547 -11.68 -38.78 -35.54
N GLY A 548 -12.69 -39.61 -35.70
CA GLY A 548 -12.88 -40.82 -34.90
C GLY A 548 -12.33 -42.07 -35.62
N PRO A 549 -12.33 -43.23 -34.94
CA PRO A 549 -11.78 -44.48 -35.47
C PRO A 549 -12.45 -44.95 -36.75
N GLN A 550 -13.74 -44.67 -36.93
CA GLN A 550 -14.53 -45.13 -38.06
C GLN A 550 -15.09 -43.99 -38.88
N GLN A 551 -15.42 -42.89 -38.26
CA GLN A 551 -16.11 -41.75 -38.88
C GLN A 551 -15.44 -40.44 -38.52
N THR A 552 -15.42 -39.50 -39.46
CA THR A 552 -14.94 -38.14 -39.30
C THR A 552 -16.15 -37.19 -39.38
N LEU A 553 -16.24 -36.29 -38.37
CA LEU A 553 -17.21 -35.22 -38.34
C LEU A 553 -16.55 -33.92 -38.81
N ILE A 554 -17.10 -33.30 -39.81
CA ILE A 554 -16.66 -32.00 -40.34
C ILE A 554 -17.77 -31.00 -40.08
N LEU A 555 -17.46 -29.85 -39.44
CA LEU A 555 -18.43 -28.81 -39.13
C LEU A 555 -17.93 -27.45 -39.62
N SER A 556 -18.86 -26.60 -40.06
CA SER A 556 -18.64 -25.19 -40.36
C SER A 556 -19.91 -24.41 -40.08
N GLY A 557 -19.80 -23.09 -39.83
CA GLY A 557 -20.98 -22.26 -39.64
C GLY A 557 -20.78 -21.19 -38.58
N VAL A 558 -21.89 -20.73 -37.99
CA VAL A 558 -21.88 -19.58 -37.07
C VAL A 558 -22.59 -19.92 -35.78
N ILE A 559 -21.97 -19.54 -34.67
CA ILE A 559 -22.51 -19.64 -33.31
C ILE A 559 -22.62 -18.22 -32.73
N PRO A 560 -23.80 -17.57 -32.80
CA PRO A 560 -24.02 -16.28 -32.16
C PRO A 560 -24.12 -16.48 -30.65
N TYR A 561 -23.07 -16.19 -29.91
CA TYR A 561 -23.04 -16.37 -28.46
C TYR A 561 -23.83 -15.30 -27.67
N ARG A 562 -24.37 -14.28 -28.33
CA ARG A 562 -25.32 -13.32 -27.73
C ARG A 562 -26.74 -13.85 -27.59
N SER A 563 -27.14 -14.79 -28.45
CA SER A 563 -28.52 -15.26 -28.58
C SER A 563 -28.68 -16.76 -28.38
N SER A 564 -27.65 -17.48 -27.93
CA SER A 564 -27.61 -18.94 -27.79
C SER A 564 -28.00 -19.69 -29.10
N GLY A 565 -27.94 -19.01 -30.25
CA GLY A 565 -28.29 -19.58 -31.52
C GLY A 565 -27.22 -20.50 -32.07
N LEU A 566 -27.63 -21.42 -32.97
CA LEU A 566 -26.75 -22.30 -33.73
C LEU A 566 -27.15 -22.30 -35.20
N ALA A 567 -26.16 -22.21 -36.09
CA ALA A 567 -26.33 -22.37 -37.53
C ALA A 567 -25.07 -23.05 -38.08
N LEU A 568 -25.03 -24.39 -37.99
CA LEU A 568 -23.90 -25.20 -38.40
C LEU A 568 -24.27 -26.11 -39.57
N SER A 569 -23.40 -26.21 -40.56
CA SER A 569 -23.42 -27.26 -41.59
C SER A 569 -22.42 -28.33 -41.18
N GLY A 570 -22.80 -29.57 -41.26
CA GLY A 570 -21.94 -30.69 -40.93
C GLY A 570 -21.96 -31.79 -41.98
N THR A 571 -20.92 -32.61 -41.97
CA THR A 571 -20.86 -33.86 -42.76
C THR A 571 -20.24 -34.95 -41.89
N ILE A 572 -20.88 -36.11 -41.82
CA ILE A 572 -20.31 -37.32 -41.24
C ILE A 572 -19.83 -38.19 -42.40
N GLU A 573 -18.54 -38.49 -42.50
CA GLU A 573 -17.94 -39.34 -43.50
C GLU A 573 -17.13 -40.49 -42.91
N ALA A 574 -16.83 -41.53 -43.68
CA ALA A 574 -15.91 -42.58 -43.25
C ALA A 574 -14.51 -42.00 -43.07
N THR A 575 -13.83 -42.30 -41.98
CA THR A 575 -12.44 -41.88 -41.75
C THR A 575 -11.50 -42.44 -42.78
N ASP A 576 -11.68 -43.72 -43.14
CA ASP A 576 -11.01 -44.38 -44.28
C ASP A 576 -12.05 -45.03 -45.20
N PRO A 577 -12.34 -44.40 -46.36
CA PRO A 577 -13.29 -44.94 -47.31
C PRO A 577 -12.88 -46.31 -47.90
N THR A 578 -11.60 -46.67 -47.82
CA THR A 578 -11.12 -47.97 -48.33
C THR A 578 -11.42 -49.11 -47.36
N VAL A 579 -11.49 -48.82 -46.06
CA VAL A 579 -11.81 -49.75 -45.00
C VAL A 579 -13.33 -49.84 -44.75
N SER A 580 -14.03 -48.72 -44.94
CA SER A 580 -15.47 -48.60 -44.67
C SER A 580 -16.25 -48.07 -45.87
N PRO A 581 -16.24 -48.74 -47.02
CA PRO A 581 -16.89 -48.25 -48.25
C PRO A 581 -18.41 -48.20 -48.18
N SER A 582 -19.02 -48.84 -47.18
CA SER A 582 -20.47 -48.89 -46.94
C SER A 582 -21.04 -47.66 -46.22
N LEU A 583 -20.19 -46.71 -45.76
CA LEU A 583 -20.64 -45.52 -45.05
C LEU A 583 -20.57 -44.28 -45.97
N PRO A 584 -21.66 -43.98 -46.70
CA PRO A 584 -21.67 -42.78 -47.57
C PRO A 584 -21.63 -41.50 -46.71
N PRO A 585 -21.08 -40.41 -47.23
CA PRO A 585 -21.13 -39.11 -46.58
C PRO A 585 -22.58 -38.72 -46.25
N LEU A 586 -22.81 -38.26 -45.01
CA LEU A 586 -24.11 -37.76 -44.56
C LEU A 586 -23.96 -36.25 -44.26
N PRO A 587 -24.36 -35.38 -45.19
CA PRO A 587 -24.44 -33.95 -44.91
C PRO A 587 -25.67 -33.66 -44.05
N PHE A 588 -25.54 -32.70 -43.12
CA PHE A 588 -26.63 -32.27 -42.27
C PHE A 588 -26.46 -30.81 -41.90
N PHE A 589 -27.54 -30.22 -41.40
CA PHE A 589 -27.56 -28.88 -40.82
C PHE A 589 -28.00 -28.97 -39.35
N VAL A 590 -27.36 -28.17 -38.47
CA VAL A 590 -27.79 -28.01 -37.10
C VAL A 590 -28.25 -26.57 -36.93
N GLY A 591 -29.50 -26.39 -36.52
CA GLY A 591 -30.09 -25.08 -36.34
C GLY A 591 -30.89 -24.97 -35.05
N GLY A 592 -31.28 -23.76 -34.69
CA GLY A 592 -32.07 -23.49 -33.50
C GLY A 592 -31.29 -22.82 -32.40
N ALA A 593 -31.76 -22.99 -31.17
CA ALA A 593 -31.15 -22.39 -30.00
C ALA A 593 -30.72 -23.46 -28.98
N TRP A 594 -29.57 -23.27 -28.40
CA TRP A 594 -29.11 -24.09 -27.26
C TRP A 594 -30.05 -23.90 -26.04
N PRO A 595 -30.45 -24.93 -25.33
CA PRO A 595 -29.94 -26.32 -25.30
C PRO A 595 -30.68 -27.33 -26.22
N GLU A 596 -31.59 -26.90 -27.03
CA GLU A 596 -32.43 -27.80 -27.87
C GLU A 596 -32.28 -27.54 -29.35
N PRO A 597 -31.06 -27.67 -29.95
CA PRO A 597 -30.88 -27.53 -31.37
C PRO A 597 -31.47 -28.74 -32.13
N VAL A 598 -31.82 -28.50 -33.39
CA VAL A 598 -32.41 -29.48 -34.28
C VAL A 598 -31.42 -29.83 -35.42
N ILE A 599 -31.30 -31.12 -35.70
CA ILE A 599 -30.55 -31.65 -36.83
C ILE A 599 -31.50 -31.88 -37.97
N SER A 600 -31.11 -31.40 -39.19
CA SER A 600 -31.79 -31.64 -40.46
C SER A 600 -30.83 -32.30 -41.45
N PRO A 601 -30.96 -33.57 -41.79
CA PRO A 601 -30.17 -34.20 -42.82
C PRO A 601 -30.40 -33.50 -44.17
N ALA A 602 -29.34 -33.25 -44.92
CA ALA A 602 -29.43 -32.67 -46.26
C ALA A 602 -29.44 -33.79 -47.31
N PRO A 603 -30.28 -33.71 -48.36
CA PRO A 603 -30.28 -34.71 -49.42
C PRO A 603 -28.93 -34.69 -50.15
N VAL A 604 -28.35 -35.87 -50.31
CA VAL A 604 -27.17 -36.04 -51.18
C VAL A 604 -27.61 -35.79 -52.62
N THR A 605 -27.33 -34.61 -53.15
CA THR A 605 -27.52 -34.33 -54.57
C THR A 605 -26.53 -35.20 -55.34
N GLN A 606 -26.97 -36.34 -55.88
CA GLN A 606 -26.17 -37.07 -56.90
C GLN A 606 -25.88 -36.12 -58.03
N GLN A 607 -24.64 -35.66 -58.14
CA GLN A 607 -24.17 -35.03 -59.37
C GLN A 607 -24.34 -36.07 -60.47
N GLY A 608 -25.40 -35.89 -61.32
CA GLY A 608 -25.69 -36.76 -62.42
C GLY A 608 -24.45 -36.93 -63.27
N SER A 609 -24.05 -38.16 -63.46
CA SER A 609 -23.13 -38.56 -64.55
C SER A 609 -23.73 -38.15 -65.86
N THR A 610 -23.33 -36.98 -66.34
CA THR A 610 -23.56 -36.64 -67.76
C THR A 610 -22.69 -37.58 -68.63
N LYS A 611 -23.37 -38.48 -69.37
CA LYS A 611 -22.81 -39.29 -70.41
C LYS A 611 -22.21 -38.42 -71.51
#